data_d009d146167178c31a038a62341efb77
#
_entry.id   d009d146167178c31a038a62341efb77
#
_cell.length_a   1.000
_cell.length_b   1.000
_cell.length_c   1.000
_cell.angle_alpha   90.00
_cell.angle_beta   90.00
_cell.angle_gamma   90.00
#
_symmetry.space_group_name_H-M   'P 1'
#
loop_
_entity.id
_entity.type
_entity.pdbx_description
1 polymer ?
#
loop_
_entity_poly.entity_id
_entity_poly.type
_entity_poly.pdbx_seq_one_letter_code
_entity_poly.pdbx_strand_id
1 'polypeptide(L)'
;TLIVERADHTKEHMGLTTWADAPDGKIKKSDVIIVKNYLSQDEMRQLNRMVTAYLDFAESMTLRHIPLTMQDWEKRLNSFIEMFEYGILKDAGKVSAEIAKLHAETEFEKYRIIQDRLFMSDYDKYLLELEENAKK
;
A
#
# COMPACT_ATOMS: atom_id res chain seq x y z
N THR A 1 -6.53 7.15 -5.99
CA THR A 1 -6.94 6.44 -7.23
C THR A 1 -6.30 5.06 -7.34
N LEU A 2 -5.00 4.95 -7.08
CA LEU A 2 -4.29 3.67 -7.16
C LEU A 2 -4.86 2.64 -6.19
N ILE A 3 -5.14 3.04 -4.95
CA ILE A 3 -5.74 2.15 -3.94
C ILE A 3 -7.13 1.67 -4.38
N VAL A 4 -7.95 2.58 -4.91
CA VAL A 4 -9.30 2.24 -5.39
C VAL A 4 -9.25 1.21 -6.51
N GLU A 5 -8.26 1.32 -7.38
CA GLU A 5 -8.11 0.41 -8.50
C GLU A 5 -7.56 -0.97 -8.08
N ARG A 6 -6.66 -1.01 -7.11
CA ARG A 6 -5.93 -2.24 -6.75
C ARG A 6 -6.44 -2.96 -5.52
N ALA A 7 -7.05 -2.27 -4.56
CA ALA A 7 -7.61 -2.92 -3.38
C ALA A 7 -8.87 -3.67 -3.75
N ASP A 8 -8.79 -5.01 -3.71
CA ASP A 8 -9.90 -5.89 -4.12
C ASP A 8 -9.83 -7.17 -3.30
N HIS A 9 -10.87 -7.44 -2.53
CA HIS A 9 -10.95 -8.61 -1.65
C HIS A 9 -10.91 -9.94 -2.41
N THR A 10 -11.20 -9.94 -3.71
CA THR A 10 -11.20 -11.15 -4.54
C THR A 10 -9.80 -11.51 -5.05
N LYS A 11 -8.84 -10.60 -4.94
CA LYS A 11 -7.46 -10.84 -5.34
C LYS A 11 -6.66 -11.50 -4.21
N GLU A 12 -5.60 -12.23 -4.58
CA GLU A 12 -4.66 -12.75 -3.61
C GLU A 12 -4.07 -11.58 -2.79
N HIS A 13 -4.04 -11.72 -1.46
CA HIS A 13 -3.61 -10.68 -0.52
C HIS A 13 -4.34 -9.34 -0.74
N MET A 14 -5.58 -9.38 -1.18
CA MET A 14 -6.44 -8.26 -1.55
C MET A 14 -5.76 -7.19 -2.42
N GLY A 15 -4.81 -7.60 -3.24
CA GLY A 15 -4.07 -6.73 -4.15
C GLY A 15 -2.79 -6.13 -3.57
N LEU A 16 -2.46 -6.40 -2.31
CA LEU A 16 -1.21 -5.93 -1.72
C LEU A 16 -0.02 -6.77 -2.20
N THR A 17 1.09 -6.11 -2.42
CA THR A 17 2.37 -6.76 -2.76
C THR A 17 3.22 -6.97 -1.51
N THR A 18 3.02 -6.15 -0.50
CA THR A 18 3.69 -6.26 0.81
C THR A 18 2.82 -5.65 1.91
N TRP A 19 3.11 -5.97 3.16
CA TRP A 19 2.48 -5.42 4.35
C TRP A 19 3.43 -5.59 5.53
N ALA A 20 3.10 -5.03 6.69
CA ALA A 20 4.02 -4.99 7.83
C ALA A 20 4.52 -6.39 8.26
N ASP A 21 3.63 -7.38 8.27
CA ASP A 21 3.94 -8.75 8.70
C ASP A 21 4.13 -9.72 7.53
N ALA A 22 4.38 -9.19 6.31
CA ALA A 22 4.60 -10.00 5.11
C ALA A 22 5.86 -10.87 5.26
N PRO A 23 5.93 -12.03 4.57
CA PRO A 23 4.88 -12.61 3.74
C PRO A 23 3.91 -13.53 4.50
N ASP A 24 4.26 -13.99 5.68
CA ASP A 24 3.53 -15.04 6.39
C ASP A 24 2.47 -14.54 7.37
N GLY A 25 2.59 -13.30 7.83
CA GLY A 25 1.67 -12.71 8.78
C GLY A 25 0.40 -12.16 8.15
N LYS A 26 -0.58 -11.84 9.00
CA LYS A 26 -1.86 -11.30 8.55
C LYS A 26 -1.74 -9.85 8.11
N ILE A 27 -2.52 -9.50 7.09
CA ILE A 27 -2.73 -8.11 6.69
C ILE A 27 -3.61 -7.43 7.73
N LYS A 28 -3.25 -6.22 8.13
CA LYS A 28 -3.97 -5.42 9.11
C LYS A 28 -4.69 -4.26 8.43
N LYS A 29 -5.67 -3.68 9.14
CA LYS A 29 -6.39 -2.52 8.63
C LYS A 29 -5.46 -1.34 8.31
N SER A 30 -4.41 -1.14 9.12
CA SER A 30 -3.42 -0.08 8.87
C SER A 30 -2.60 -0.30 7.61
N ASP A 31 -2.47 -1.55 7.15
CA ASP A 31 -1.68 -1.87 5.94
C ASP A 31 -2.41 -1.47 4.65
N VAL A 32 -3.74 -1.55 4.64
CA VAL A 32 -4.52 -1.41 3.41
C VAL A 32 -4.67 0.04 2.94
N ILE A 33 -4.35 1.00 3.78
CA ILE A 33 -4.42 2.43 3.45
C ILE A 33 -3.08 2.99 2.98
N ILE A 34 -2.03 2.17 2.93
CA ILE A 34 -0.69 2.57 2.51
C ILE A 34 -0.51 2.26 1.03
N VAL A 35 -0.34 3.29 0.21
CA VAL A 35 -0.19 3.15 -1.25
C VAL A 35 0.98 2.26 -1.63
N LYS A 36 2.11 2.38 -0.93
CA LYS A 36 3.31 1.56 -1.19
C LYS A 36 3.03 0.07 -1.18
N ASN A 37 2.08 -0.37 -0.37
CA ASN A 37 1.78 -1.79 -0.21
C ASN A 37 1.12 -2.40 -1.44
N TYR A 38 0.65 -1.58 -2.38
CA TYR A 38 0.03 -2.03 -3.63
C TYR A 38 0.96 -1.92 -4.84
N LEU A 39 2.19 -1.45 -4.66
CA LEU A 39 3.12 -1.21 -5.76
C LEU A 39 3.95 -2.46 -6.06
N SER A 40 4.17 -2.74 -7.35
CA SER A 40 5.13 -3.75 -7.79
C SER A 40 6.56 -3.28 -7.52
N GLN A 41 7.53 -4.18 -7.65
CA GLN A 41 8.94 -3.82 -7.48
C GLN A 41 9.39 -2.73 -8.45
N ASP A 42 8.96 -2.82 -9.72
CA ASP A 42 9.29 -1.82 -10.73
C ASP A 42 8.68 -0.46 -10.40
N GLU A 43 7.43 -0.46 -9.93
CA GLU A 43 6.76 0.75 -9.48
C GLU A 43 7.44 1.37 -8.27
N MET A 44 7.89 0.55 -7.32
CA MET A 44 8.67 1.01 -6.17
C MET A 44 9.99 1.66 -6.58
N ARG A 45 10.67 1.10 -7.57
CA ARG A 45 11.88 1.70 -8.13
C ARG A 45 11.61 3.07 -8.74
N GLN A 46 10.53 3.18 -9.49
CA GLN A 46 10.10 4.46 -10.07
C GLN A 46 9.79 5.48 -8.99
N LEU A 47 9.06 5.09 -7.96
CA LEU A 47 8.76 5.96 -6.83
C LEU A 47 10.04 6.44 -6.14
N ASN A 48 10.97 5.53 -5.87
CA ASN A 48 12.25 5.87 -5.24
C ASN A 48 13.06 6.85 -6.09
N ARG A 49 13.06 6.68 -7.40
CA ARG A 49 13.72 7.63 -8.31
C ARG A 49 13.08 9.00 -8.27
N MET A 50 11.77 9.07 -8.23
CA MET A 50 11.05 10.34 -8.13
C MET A 50 11.30 11.04 -6.80
N VAL A 51 11.31 10.30 -5.70
CA VAL A 51 11.62 10.84 -4.36
C VAL A 51 13.06 11.39 -4.35
N THR A 52 14.01 10.64 -4.90
CA THR A 52 15.40 11.09 -5.01
C THR A 52 15.52 12.37 -5.84
N ALA A 53 14.84 12.43 -6.98
CA ALA A 53 14.82 13.62 -7.82
C ALA A 53 14.22 14.83 -7.09
N TYR A 54 13.16 14.62 -6.33
CA TYR A 54 12.54 15.67 -5.53
C TYR A 54 13.51 16.18 -4.44
N LEU A 55 14.20 15.28 -3.74
CA LEU A 55 15.16 15.66 -2.71
C LEU A 55 16.37 16.40 -3.30
N ASP A 56 16.87 15.96 -4.45
CA ASP A 56 17.94 16.63 -5.17
C ASP A 56 17.52 18.05 -5.59
N PHE A 57 16.30 18.19 -6.06
CA PHE A 57 15.73 19.49 -6.40
C PHE A 57 15.64 20.39 -5.16
N ALA A 58 15.17 19.86 -4.04
CA ALA A 58 15.07 20.58 -2.77
C ALA A 58 16.45 21.08 -2.31
N GLU A 59 17.46 20.22 -2.37
CA GLU A 59 18.85 20.58 -2.04
C GLU A 59 19.36 21.68 -2.96
N SER A 60 19.14 21.57 -4.26
CA SER A 60 19.53 22.58 -5.24
C SER A 60 18.90 23.94 -4.94
N MET A 61 17.62 23.97 -4.58
CA MET A 61 16.92 25.22 -4.22
C MET A 61 17.48 25.83 -2.95
N THR A 62 17.85 25.00 -1.96
CA THR A 62 18.50 25.47 -0.73
C THR A 62 19.86 26.07 -1.00
N LEU A 63 20.68 25.43 -1.84
CA LEU A 63 22.01 25.93 -2.22
C LEU A 63 21.95 27.25 -2.97
N ARG A 64 20.88 27.48 -3.73
CA ARG A 64 20.66 28.76 -4.45
C ARG A 64 20.05 29.84 -3.57
N HIS A 65 19.80 29.54 -2.31
CA HIS A 65 19.17 30.48 -1.36
C HIS A 65 17.80 30.99 -1.85
N ILE A 66 17.05 30.14 -2.56
CA ILE A 66 15.70 30.49 -3.00
C ILE A 66 14.73 30.21 -1.86
N PRO A 67 14.06 31.23 -1.31
CA PRO A 67 13.12 30.99 -0.22
C PRO A 67 11.85 30.32 -0.71
N LEU A 68 11.50 29.18 -0.09
CA LEU A 68 10.26 28.49 -0.31
C LEU A 68 9.55 28.29 1.01
N THR A 69 8.25 28.56 1.03
CA THR A 69 7.42 28.30 2.21
C THR A 69 7.11 26.80 2.31
N MET A 70 6.64 26.36 3.47
CA MET A 70 6.16 24.98 3.62
C MET A 70 5.02 24.66 2.67
N GLN A 71 4.15 25.63 2.38
CA GLN A 71 3.08 25.48 1.41
C GLN A 71 3.62 25.26 0.00
N ASP A 72 4.68 25.96 -0.38
CA ASP A 72 5.33 25.77 -1.68
C ASP A 72 5.91 24.36 -1.81
N TRP A 73 6.57 23.87 -0.75
CA TRP A 73 7.10 22.51 -0.71
C TRP A 73 5.99 21.46 -0.84
N GLU A 74 4.90 21.66 -0.13
CA GLU A 74 3.74 20.75 -0.19
C GLU A 74 3.16 20.69 -1.60
N LYS A 75 2.97 21.82 -2.25
CA LYS A 75 2.47 21.88 -3.64
C LYS A 75 3.39 21.13 -4.59
N ARG A 76 4.69 21.31 -4.46
CA ARG A 76 5.69 20.67 -5.32
C ARG A 76 5.70 19.14 -5.08
N LEU A 77 5.64 18.73 -3.83
CA LEU A 77 5.57 17.30 -3.48
C LEU A 77 4.31 16.66 -4.07
N ASN A 78 3.17 17.32 -3.93
CA ASN A 78 1.90 16.85 -4.49
C ASN A 78 1.98 16.72 -6.00
N SER A 79 2.61 17.67 -6.69
CA SER A 79 2.82 17.60 -8.14
C SER A 79 3.66 16.40 -8.54
N PHE A 80 4.73 16.07 -7.80
CA PHE A 80 5.53 14.88 -8.04
C PHE A 80 4.74 13.59 -7.85
N ILE A 81 3.94 13.54 -6.80
CA ILE A 81 3.09 12.37 -6.50
C ILE A 81 2.05 12.19 -7.61
N GLU A 82 1.41 13.26 -8.05
CA GLU A 82 0.43 13.22 -9.16
C GLU A 82 1.08 12.74 -10.45
N MET A 83 2.28 13.19 -10.76
CA MET A 83 3.02 12.72 -11.93
C MET A 83 3.32 11.23 -11.86
N PHE A 84 3.70 10.75 -10.68
CA PHE A 84 3.94 9.32 -10.44
C PHE A 84 2.67 8.51 -10.65
N GLU A 85 1.56 8.91 -10.03
CA GLU A 85 0.27 8.23 -10.18
C GLU A 85 -0.22 8.26 -11.63
N TYR A 86 -0.08 9.38 -12.31
CA TYR A 86 -0.46 9.51 -13.72
C TYR A 86 0.36 8.59 -14.63
N GLY A 87 1.64 8.41 -14.32
CA GLY A 87 2.51 7.50 -15.07
C GLY A 87 2.10 6.03 -14.92
N ILE A 88 1.48 5.67 -13.79
CA ILE A 88 1.00 4.31 -13.54
C ILE A 88 -0.46 4.15 -13.99
N LEU A 89 -1.30 5.12 -13.64
CA LEU A 89 -2.74 5.13 -13.92
C LEU A 89 -3.07 6.35 -14.76
N LYS A 90 -3.66 6.15 -15.96
CA LYS A 90 -3.98 7.26 -16.88
C LYS A 90 -5.00 8.25 -16.33
N ASP A 91 -5.74 7.88 -15.29
CA ASP A 91 -6.80 8.68 -14.67
C ASP A 91 -6.49 9.08 -13.23
N ALA A 92 -5.22 9.26 -12.88
CA ALA A 92 -4.79 9.61 -11.53
C ALA A 92 -5.39 10.94 -11.06
N GLY A 93 -5.61 11.05 -9.74
CA GLY A 93 -6.02 12.30 -9.10
C GLY A 93 -7.52 12.56 -9.07
N LYS A 94 -8.36 11.67 -9.60
CA LYS A 94 -9.81 11.85 -9.63
C LYS A 94 -10.52 11.42 -8.34
N VAL A 95 -9.85 10.69 -7.49
CA VAL A 95 -10.42 10.14 -6.26
C VAL A 95 -9.73 10.77 -5.05
N SER A 96 -10.51 11.27 -4.09
CA SER A 96 -9.96 11.85 -2.87
C SER A 96 -9.32 10.77 -1.98
N ALA A 97 -8.40 11.20 -1.12
CA ALA A 97 -7.75 10.30 -0.16
C ALA A 97 -8.76 9.64 0.79
N GLU A 98 -9.81 10.36 1.17
CA GLU A 98 -10.87 9.83 2.05
C GLU A 98 -11.66 8.72 1.38
N ILE A 99 -12.02 8.88 0.11
CA ILE A 99 -12.74 7.87 -0.66
C ILE A 99 -11.86 6.65 -0.86
N ALA A 100 -10.58 6.85 -1.17
CA ALA A 100 -9.63 5.75 -1.33
C ALA A 100 -9.47 4.95 -0.03
N LYS A 101 -9.36 5.64 1.11
CA LYS A 101 -9.28 5.01 2.42
C LYS A 101 -10.53 4.21 2.73
N LEU A 102 -11.71 4.78 2.49
CA LEU A 102 -12.98 4.11 2.73
C LEU A 102 -13.10 2.84 1.88
N HIS A 103 -12.73 2.92 0.60
CA HIS A 103 -12.72 1.76 -0.30
C HIS A 103 -11.80 0.66 0.23
N ALA A 104 -10.57 1.01 0.60
CA ALA A 104 -9.59 0.06 1.11
C ALA A 104 -10.08 -0.62 2.39
N GLU A 105 -10.64 0.14 3.32
CA GLU A 105 -11.18 -0.39 4.58
C GLU A 105 -12.39 -1.29 4.33
N THR A 106 -13.26 -0.95 3.40
CA THR A 106 -14.41 -1.77 3.01
C THR A 106 -13.96 -3.09 2.41
N GLU A 107 -13.00 -3.07 1.49
CA GLU A 107 -12.43 -4.28 0.91
C GLU A 107 -11.69 -5.12 1.96
N PHE A 108 -11.02 -4.48 2.91
CA PHE A 108 -10.37 -5.18 4.01
C PHE A 108 -11.38 -5.92 4.90
N GLU A 109 -12.52 -5.32 5.23
CA GLU A 109 -13.54 -6.00 6.04
C GLU A 109 -14.05 -7.27 5.36
N LYS A 110 -14.17 -7.27 4.03
CA LYS A 110 -14.51 -8.46 3.26
C LYS A 110 -13.36 -9.47 3.23
N TYR A 111 -12.15 -8.99 3.01
CA TYR A 111 -10.96 -9.84 2.95
C TYR A 111 -10.60 -10.43 4.30
N ARG A 112 -10.84 -9.71 5.38
CA ARG A 112 -10.56 -10.18 6.73
C ARG A 112 -11.22 -11.52 7.01
N ILE A 113 -12.45 -11.70 6.57
CA ILE A 113 -13.18 -12.97 6.73
C ILE A 113 -12.47 -14.08 5.97
N ILE A 114 -12.06 -13.82 4.74
CA ILE A 114 -11.33 -14.78 3.91
C ILE A 114 -9.98 -15.13 4.55
N GLN A 115 -9.24 -14.12 4.99
CA GLN A 115 -7.94 -14.26 5.62
C GLN A 115 -8.02 -15.09 6.91
N ASP A 116 -9.00 -14.79 7.76
CA ASP A 116 -9.20 -15.51 9.01
C ASP A 116 -9.52 -16.97 8.75
N ARG A 117 -10.30 -17.29 7.71
CA ARG A 117 -10.57 -18.68 7.32
C ARG A 117 -9.30 -19.40 6.87
N LEU A 118 -8.46 -18.74 6.09
CA LEU A 118 -7.20 -19.33 5.63
C LEU A 118 -6.27 -19.65 6.80
N PHE A 119 -6.14 -18.73 7.75
CA PHE A 119 -5.31 -18.92 8.94
C PHE A 119 -5.92 -19.94 9.91
N MET A 120 -7.23 -19.92 10.07
CA MET A 120 -7.95 -20.91 10.88
C MET A 120 -7.78 -22.33 10.33
N SER A 121 -7.84 -22.49 9.01
CA SER A 121 -7.67 -23.79 8.36
C SER A 121 -6.32 -24.43 8.71
N ASP A 122 -5.25 -23.63 8.67
CA ASP A 122 -3.91 -24.10 9.03
C ASP A 122 -3.82 -24.44 10.51
N TYR A 123 -4.40 -23.62 11.36
CA TYR A 123 -4.46 -23.86 12.79
C TYR A 123 -5.27 -25.11 13.12
N ASP A 124 -6.43 -25.28 12.50
CA ASP A 124 -7.28 -26.45 12.67
C ASP A 124 -6.57 -27.72 12.24
N LYS A 125 -5.84 -27.71 11.13
CA LYS A 125 -5.01 -28.83 10.67
C LYS A 125 -3.94 -29.18 11.71
N TYR A 126 -3.29 -28.17 12.27
CA TYR A 126 -2.29 -28.35 13.30
C TYR A 126 -2.88 -29.01 14.55
N LEU A 127 -4.05 -28.58 15.00
CA LEU A 127 -4.76 -29.18 16.12
C LEU A 127 -5.15 -30.62 15.85
N LEU A 128 -5.62 -30.93 14.64
CA LEU A 128 -5.95 -32.31 14.24
C LEU A 128 -4.72 -33.21 14.29
N GLU A 129 -3.58 -32.74 13.81
CA GLU A 129 -2.32 -33.48 13.87
C GLU A 129 -1.89 -33.75 15.32
N LEU A 130 -2.04 -32.76 16.21
CA LEU A 130 -1.75 -32.93 17.63
C LEU A 130 -2.68 -33.96 18.28
N GLU A 131 -3.96 -33.94 17.95
CA GLU A 131 -4.93 -34.92 18.47
C GLU A 131 -4.61 -36.32 17.98
N GLU A 132 -4.28 -36.50 16.70
CA GLU A 132 -3.89 -37.81 16.16
C GLU A 132 -2.62 -38.33 16.82
N ASN A 133 -1.62 -37.49 17.04
CA ASN A 133 -0.39 -37.88 17.70
C ASN A 133 -0.62 -38.23 19.19
N ALA A 134 -1.55 -37.53 19.83
CA ALA A 134 -1.90 -37.82 21.23
C ALA A 134 -2.62 -39.17 21.41
N LYS A 135 -3.35 -39.62 20.37
CA LYS A 135 -4.07 -40.88 20.36
C LYS A 135 -3.18 -42.11 20.07
N LYS A 136 -1.99 -41.88 19.58
CA LYS A 136 -1.00 -42.88 19.30
C LYS A 136 -0.11 -43.12 20.53
#